data_f8bbb217a2f586e3bf2858397f667545
#
_entry.id   f8bbb217a2f586e3bf2858397f667545
#
_cell.length_a   1.000
_cell.length_b   1.000
_cell.length_c   1.000
_cell.angle_alpha   90.00
_cell.angle_beta   90.00
_cell.angle_gamma   90.00
#
_symmetry.space_group_name_H-M   'P 1'
#
loop_
_entity.id
_entity.type
_entity.pdbx_description
1 polymer ?
#
loop_
_entity_poly.entity_id
_entity_poly.type
_entity_poly.pdbx_seq_one_letter_code
_entity_poly.pdbx_strand_id
1 'polypeptide(L)'
;MILTMGCRERTRGALGIPGERPAGVFTAGVAQAYINLYNVMPAKEVVILGSGDIGMIMARRLTLEGAHVQAVFEIQPYPSGLPRNVEQCLNDYGIPLYLSHTVTAVHGDNRLTGVTVSRVDEHLRPVPGTEKEYKCDT
;
A
#
# COMPACT_ATOMS: atom_id res chain seq x y z
N MET A 1 -21.43 28.17 3.88
CA MET A 1 -20.75 27.33 4.88
C MET A 1 -19.61 26.61 4.16
N ILE A 2 -18.38 26.67 4.68
CA ILE A 2 -17.22 25.95 4.13
C ILE A 2 -16.89 24.83 5.10
N LEU A 3 -16.82 23.57 4.61
CA LEU A 3 -16.44 22.39 5.40
C LEU A 3 -15.04 21.95 4.99
N THR A 4 -14.11 21.91 5.94
CA THR A 4 -12.71 21.52 5.72
C THR A 4 -12.32 20.35 6.63
N MET A 5 -13.17 19.32 6.65
CA MET A 5 -13.09 18.20 7.60
C MET A 5 -12.04 17.15 7.22
N GLY A 6 -11.33 17.32 6.12
CA GLY A 6 -10.39 16.34 5.60
C GLY A 6 -11.06 15.10 5.05
N CYS A 7 -10.27 14.05 4.88
CA CYS A 7 -10.69 12.75 4.36
C CYS A 7 -10.12 11.64 5.24
N ARG A 8 -10.83 10.53 5.34
CA ARG A 8 -10.35 9.33 6.02
C ARG A 8 -9.86 8.31 4.99
N GLU A 9 -8.73 7.71 5.24
CA GLU A 9 -8.20 6.61 4.45
C GLU A 9 -9.12 5.40 4.48
N ARG A 10 -9.14 4.64 3.40
CA ARG A 10 -9.85 3.36 3.36
C ARG A 10 -9.04 2.32 4.13
N THR A 11 -9.67 1.72 5.12
CA THR A 11 -9.09 0.59 5.84
C THR A 11 -9.24 -0.70 5.03
N ARG A 12 -8.49 -1.74 5.36
CA ARG A 12 -8.64 -3.07 4.77
C ARG A 12 -10.11 -3.56 4.78
N GLY A 13 -10.81 -3.35 5.89
CA GLY A 13 -12.23 -3.73 6.00
C GLY A 13 -13.13 -2.98 5.02
N ALA A 14 -12.86 -1.70 4.78
CA ALA A 14 -13.59 -0.88 3.80
C ALA A 14 -13.29 -1.31 2.35
N LEU A 15 -12.11 -1.91 2.10
CA LEU A 15 -11.73 -2.46 0.80
C LEU A 15 -12.24 -3.90 0.60
N GLY A 16 -12.72 -4.56 1.67
CA GLY A 16 -13.23 -5.93 1.59
C GLY A 16 -12.16 -6.98 1.27
N ILE A 17 -10.88 -6.74 1.57
CA ILE A 17 -9.79 -7.67 1.25
C ILE A 17 -9.90 -8.91 2.15
N PRO A 18 -10.02 -10.13 1.59
CA PRO A 18 -10.12 -11.38 2.34
C PRO A 18 -8.86 -11.72 3.15
N GLY A 19 -9.00 -12.66 4.07
CA GLY A 19 -7.93 -13.21 4.90
C GLY A 19 -8.10 -12.87 6.39
N GLU A 20 -7.17 -13.36 7.21
CA GLU A 20 -7.14 -13.13 8.65
C GLU A 20 -6.89 -11.65 8.98
N ARG A 21 -6.87 -11.31 10.27
CA ARG A 21 -6.58 -9.95 10.75
C ARG A 21 -5.23 -9.87 11.49
N PRO A 22 -4.14 -10.13 10.81
CA PRO A 22 -2.81 -10.09 11.42
C PRO A 22 -2.41 -8.67 11.78
N ALA A 23 -1.52 -8.52 12.77
CA ALA A 23 -0.78 -7.29 12.96
C ALA A 23 0.11 -7.01 11.73
N GLY A 24 0.35 -5.73 11.42
CA GLY A 24 1.17 -5.32 10.25
C GLY A 24 0.36 -4.73 9.10
N VAL A 25 -0.97 -4.85 9.12
CA VAL A 25 -1.83 -4.20 8.12
C VAL A 25 -2.26 -2.84 8.64
N PHE A 26 -1.72 -1.78 8.05
CA PHE A 26 -1.95 -0.39 8.45
C PHE A 26 -2.55 0.43 7.33
N THR A 27 -3.25 1.51 7.67
CA THR A 27 -3.41 2.63 6.74
C THR A 27 -2.12 3.44 6.70
N ALA A 28 -1.88 4.16 5.61
CA ALA A 28 -0.66 4.95 5.45
C ALA A 28 -0.49 6.00 6.56
N GLY A 29 -1.59 6.65 6.98
CA GLY A 29 -1.56 7.64 8.07
C GLY A 29 -1.24 7.02 9.43
N VAL A 30 -1.68 5.80 9.71
CA VAL A 30 -1.30 5.07 10.93
C VAL A 30 0.19 4.72 10.91
N ALA A 31 0.72 4.22 9.79
CA ALA A 31 2.14 3.95 9.64
C ALA A 31 2.98 5.24 9.81
N GLN A 32 2.50 6.35 9.25
CA GLN A 32 3.12 7.67 9.42
C GLN A 32 3.15 8.10 10.90
N ALA A 33 2.06 7.88 11.63
CA ALA A 33 1.98 8.23 13.05
C ALA A 33 2.98 7.43 13.89
N TYR A 34 3.16 6.13 13.61
CA TYR A 34 4.18 5.32 14.28
C TYR A 34 5.57 5.92 14.12
N ILE A 35 5.94 6.31 12.91
CA ILE A 35 7.26 6.87 12.63
C ILE A 35 7.39 8.27 13.23
N ASN A 36 6.44 9.17 12.93
CA ASN A 36 6.60 10.60 13.21
C ASN A 36 6.29 10.98 14.67
N LEU A 37 5.34 10.29 15.30
CA LEU A 37 4.90 10.63 16.66
C LEU A 37 5.49 9.71 17.72
N TYR A 38 5.69 8.43 17.40
CA TYR A 38 6.13 7.45 18.37
C TYR A 38 7.59 7.00 18.15
N ASN A 39 8.23 7.46 17.08
CA ASN A 39 9.60 7.06 16.69
C ASN A 39 9.77 5.52 16.65
N VAL A 40 8.75 4.84 16.14
CA VAL A 40 8.71 3.38 16.00
C VAL A 40 8.63 3.02 14.52
N MET A 41 9.53 2.14 14.08
CA MET A 41 9.49 1.59 12.73
C MET A 41 8.56 0.37 12.68
N PRO A 42 7.38 0.45 12.05
CA PRO A 42 6.41 -0.63 12.06
C PRO A 42 6.71 -1.76 11.07
N ALA A 43 7.67 -1.56 10.15
CA ALA A 43 7.82 -2.34 8.93
C ALA A 43 9.28 -2.67 8.60
N LYS A 44 9.50 -3.82 7.94
CA LYS A 44 10.77 -4.18 7.30
C LYS A 44 10.59 -4.46 5.82
N GLU A 45 9.66 -5.35 5.48
CA GLU A 45 9.29 -5.72 4.12
C GLU A 45 7.87 -5.25 3.84
N VAL A 46 7.72 -4.27 2.94
CA VAL A 46 6.49 -3.49 2.77
C VAL A 46 5.89 -3.68 1.39
N VAL A 47 4.59 -3.86 1.37
CA VAL A 47 3.75 -3.74 0.16
C VAL A 47 2.73 -2.64 0.38
N ILE A 48 2.62 -1.73 -0.57
CA ILE A 48 1.67 -0.61 -0.50
C ILE A 48 0.56 -0.79 -1.54
N LEU A 49 -0.69 -0.67 -1.09
CA LEU A 49 -1.86 -0.66 -1.96
C LEU A 49 -2.42 0.75 -2.07
N GLY A 50 -2.39 1.27 -3.29
CA GLY A 50 -2.84 2.60 -3.68
C GLY A 50 -1.69 3.56 -3.96
N SER A 51 -1.74 4.21 -5.13
CA SER A 51 -0.79 5.21 -5.59
C SER A 51 -1.26 6.65 -5.36
N GLY A 52 -2.14 6.87 -4.37
CA GLY A 52 -2.46 8.21 -3.91
C GLY A 52 -1.24 8.90 -3.29
N ASP A 53 -1.25 10.23 -3.20
CA ASP A 53 -0.10 11.00 -2.71
C ASP A 53 0.44 10.48 -1.37
N ILE A 54 -0.45 10.18 -0.42
CA ILE A 54 -0.04 9.68 0.90
C ILE A 54 0.66 8.31 0.79
N GLY A 55 0.16 7.39 -0.05
CA GLY A 55 0.79 6.09 -0.28
C GLY A 55 2.20 6.22 -0.83
N MET A 56 2.40 7.08 -1.85
CA MET A 56 3.70 7.32 -2.46
C MET A 56 4.67 8.04 -1.51
N ILE A 57 4.20 9.06 -0.79
CA ILE A 57 5.01 9.75 0.23
C ILE A 57 5.46 8.77 1.32
N MET A 58 4.58 7.86 1.74
CA MET A 58 4.92 6.84 2.72
C MET A 58 5.87 5.78 2.18
N ALA A 59 5.77 5.41 0.88
CA ALA A 59 6.75 4.54 0.23
C ALA A 59 8.16 5.10 0.37
N ARG A 60 8.34 6.37 -0.02
CA ARG A 60 9.60 7.09 0.14
C ARG A 60 10.03 7.17 1.62
N ARG A 61 9.12 7.54 2.51
CA ARG A 61 9.43 7.71 3.94
C ARG A 61 9.92 6.41 4.57
N LEU A 62 9.22 5.31 4.34
CA LEU A 62 9.59 3.99 4.84
C LEU A 62 10.96 3.55 4.32
N THR A 63 11.25 3.80 3.04
CA THR A 63 12.56 3.53 2.44
C THR A 63 13.67 4.33 3.10
N LEU A 64 13.45 5.62 3.37
CA LEU A 64 14.42 6.48 4.05
C LEU A 64 14.68 6.05 5.51
N GLU A 65 13.70 5.45 6.16
CA GLU A 65 13.83 4.89 7.50
C GLU A 65 14.41 3.46 7.52
N GLY A 66 14.76 2.92 6.35
CA GLY A 66 15.46 1.64 6.22
C GLY A 66 14.57 0.42 5.97
N ALA A 67 13.26 0.59 5.71
CA ALA A 67 12.43 -0.50 5.23
C ALA A 67 12.64 -0.75 3.74
N HIS A 68 12.40 -1.98 3.31
CA HIS A 68 12.36 -2.36 1.91
C HIS A 68 10.92 -2.30 1.40
N VAL A 69 10.61 -1.31 0.58
CA VAL A 69 9.31 -1.20 -0.10
C VAL A 69 9.41 -1.96 -1.41
N GLN A 70 8.80 -3.15 -1.46
CA GLN A 70 8.88 -4.06 -2.60
C GLN A 70 8.14 -3.53 -3.82
N ALA A 71 6.97 -2.93 -3.61
CA ALA A 71 6.15 -2.36 -4.67
C ALA A 71 5.00 -1.51 -4.12
N VAL A 72 4.50 -0.64 -5.01
CA VAL A 72 3.20 0.02 -4.88
C VAL A 72 2.27 -0.57 -5.94
N PHE A 73 1.07 -0.99 -5.53
CA PHE A 73 0.03 -1.51 -6.42
C PHE A 73 -1.12 -0.53 -6.53
N GLU A 74 -1.57 -0.31 -7.74
CA GLU A 74 -2.69 0.60 -8.05
C GLU A 74 -3.73 -0.14 -8.90
N ILE A 75 -4.98 -0.09 -8.45
CA ILE A 75 -6.08 -0.75 -9.14
C ILE A 75 -6.42 -0.07 -10.47
N GLN A 76 -6.22 1.25 -10.55
CA GLN A 76 -6.45 2.01 -11.77
C GLN A 76 -5.33 1.78 -12.80
N PRO A 77 -5.59 1.98 -14.10
CA PRO A 77 -4.56 1.91 -15.15
C PRO A 77 -3.66 3.17 -15.19
N TYR A 78 -3.76 4.03 -14.20
CA TYR A 78 -2.96 5.26 -14.05
C TYR A 78 -2.73 5.55 -12.55
N PRO A 79 -1.63 6.26 -12.20
CA PRO A 79 -1.39 6.70 -10.83
C PRO A 79 -2.50 7.64 -10.36
N SER A 80 -2.99 7.46 -9.14
CA SER A 80 -4.06 8.29 -8.58
C SER A 80 -3.56 9.58 -7.89
N GLY A 81 -2.27 9.67 -7.60
CA GLY A 81 -1.66 10.87 -7.03
C GLY A 81 -0.97 11.76 -8.08
N LEU A 82 -0.28 12.79 -7.60
CA LEU A 82 0.38 13.77 -8.46
C LEU A 82 1.60 13.18 -9.19
N PRO A 83 1.82 13.52 -10.49
CA PRO A 83 2.96 13.02 -11.25
C PRO A 83 4.31 13.28 -10.59
N ARG A 84 4.48 14.43 -9.93
CA ARG A 84 5.72 14.74 -9.20
C ARG A 84 6.02 13.75 -8.07
N ASN A 85 4.99 13.18 -7.43
CA ASN A 85 5.17 12.20 -6.36
C ASN A 85 5.51 10.82 -6.93
N VAL A 86 5.05 10.49 -8.14
CA VAL A 86 5.53 9.29 -8.85
C VAL A 86 7.04 9.40 -9.06
N GLU A 87 7.53 10.54 -9.55
CA GLU A 87 8.96 10.76 -9.76
C GLU A 87 9.74 10.77 -8.45
N GLN A 88 9.41 11.70 -7.55
CA GLN A 88 10.18 11.98 -6.33
C GLN A 88 10.05 10.95 -5.22
N CYS A 89 9.00 10.12 -5.24
CA CYS A 89 8.74 9.15 -4.19
C CYS A 89 8.93 7.70 -4.62
N LEU A 90 8.81 7.41 -5.92
CA LEU A 90 8.94 6.05 -6.44
C LEU A 90 10.15 5.92 -7.35
N ASN A 91 10.22 6.69 -8.47
CA ASN A 91 11.28 6.55 -9.46
C ASN A 91 12.67 6.85 -8.88
N ASP A 92 12.83 7.96 -8.14
CA ASP A 92 14.10 8.34 -7.50
C ASP A 92 14.61 7.29 -6.49
N TYR A 93 13.71 6.44 -5.98
CA TYR A 93 14.03 5.38 -4.99
C TYR A 93 13.99 3.98 -5.59
N GLY A 94 13.73 3.84 -6.90
CA GLY A 94 13.64 2.55 -7.56
C GLY A 94 12.49 1.66 -7.07
N ILE A 95 11.41 2.26 -6.55
CA ILE A 95 10.23 1.54 -6.04
C ILE A 95 9.29 1.26 -7.21
N PRO A 96 9.00 -0.02 -7.53
CA PRO A 96 8.12 -0.36 -8.64
C PRO A 96 6.68 0.08 -8.39
N LEU A 97 6.02 0.63 -9.41
CA LEU A 97 4.59 0.90 -9.43
C LEU A 97 3.91 -0.04 -10.44
N TYR A 98 3.00 -0.88 -9.95
CA TYR A 98 2.21 -1.78 -10.77
C TYR A 98 0.78 -1.26 -10.89
N LEU A 99 0.42 -0.78 -12.08
CA LEU A 99 -0.94 -0.32 -12.42
C LEU A 99 -1.82 -1.50 -12.79
N SER A 100 -3.14 -1.34 -12.67
CA SER A 100 -4.14 -2.40 -12.89
C SER A 100 -3.87 -3.65 -12.05
N HIS A 101 -3.44 -3.47 -10.79
CA HIS A 101 -3.20 -4.53 -9.83
C HIS A 101 -3.85 -4.22 -8.48
N THR A 102 -4.30 -5.25 -7.78
CA THR A 102 -4.87 -5.11 -6.43
C THR A 102 -4.47 -6.27 -5.54
N VAL A 103 -4.47 -6.04 -4.23
CA VAL A 103 -4.33 -7.10 -3.23
C VAL A 103 -5.64 -7.85 -3.11
N THR A 104 -5.59 -9.16 -3.32
CA THR A 104 -6.74 -10.06 -3.30
C THR A 104 -6.83 -10.91 -2.04
N ALA A 105 -5.73 -11.08 -1.33
CA ALA A 105 -5.73 -11.77 -0.03
C ALA A 105 -4.58 -11.29 0.86
N VAL A 106 -4.80 -11.40 2.16
CA VAL A 106 -3.82 -11.14 3.22
C VAL A 106 -3.53 -12.44 3.95
N HIS A 107 -2.25 -12.76 4.17
CA HIS A 107 -1.79 -14.00 4.80
C HIS A 107 -1.13 -13.75 6.14
N GLY A 108 -1.34 -14.67 7.08
CA GLY A 108 -0.77 -14.65 8.43
C GLY A 108 -1.83 -14.57 9.51
N ASP A 109 -1.60 -15.24 10.64
CA ASP A 109 -2.52 -15.27 11.77
C ASP A 109 -2.27 -14.12 12.74
N ASN A 110 -1.19 -14.19 13.52
CA ASN A 110 -0.83 -13.16 14.50
C ASN A 110 -0.18 -11.93 13.83
N ARG A 111 0.67 -12.16 12.83
CA ARG A 111 1.35 -11.12 12.06
C ARG A 111 1.29 -11.42 10.58
N LEU A 112 1.28 -10.37 9.77
CA LEU A 112 1.35 -10.44 8.32
C LEU A 112 2.61 -11.20 7.90
N THR A 113 2.45 -12.17 7.01
CA THR A 113 3.54 -12.94 6.40
C THR A 113 3.62 -12.74 4.90
N GLY A 114 2.57 -12.18 4.31
CA GLY A 114 2.51 -11.90 2.89
C GLY A 114 1.12 -11.49 2.41
N VAL A 115 1.07 -11.15 1.14
CA VAL A 115 -0.17 -10.82 0.43
C VAL A 115 -0.20 -11.49 -0.93
N THR A 116 -1.40 -11.78 -1.43
CA THR A 116 -1.62 -12.14 -2.83
C THR A 116 -2.06 -10.91 -3.60
N VAL A 117 -1.45 -10.67 -4.74
CA VAL A 117 -1.77 -9.59 -5.67
C VAL A 117 -2.19 -10.18 -6.99
N SER A 118 -3.25 -9.65 -7.59
CA SER A 118 -3.71 -10.03 -8.93
C SER A 118 -3.83 -8.82 -9.84
N ARG A 119 -3.66 -9.05 -11.13
CA ARG A 119 -4.03 -8.06 -12.14
C ARG A 119 -5.55 -7.90 -12.16
N VAL A 120 -6.03 -6.72 -12.51
CA VAL A 120 -7.47 -6.47 -12.70
C VAL A 120 -7.79 -6.17 -14.17
N ASP A 121 -9.01 -6.50 -14.55
CA ASP A 121 -9.59 -6.19 -15.86
C ASP A 121 -10.09 -4.73 -15.93
N GLU A 122 -10.71 -4.36 -17.05
CA GLU A 122 -11.31 -3.03 -17.27
C GLU A 122 -12.47 -2.71 -16.31
N HIS A 123 -13.07 -3.73 -15.68
CA HIS A 123 -14.11 -3.59 -14.67
C HIS A 123 -13.55 -3.63 -13.23
N LEU A 124 -12.22 -3.54 -13.08
CA LEU A 124 -11.49 -3.59 -11.81
C LEU A 124 -11.70 -4.92 -11.06
N ARG A 125 -11.95 -6.02 -11.77
CA ARG A 125 -12.12 -7.36 -11.20
C ARG A 125 -10.83 -8.15 -11.35
N PRO A 126 -10.40 -8.89 -10.29
CA PRO A 126 -9.23 -9.73 -10.36
C PRO A 126 -9.32 -10.75 -11.49
N VAL A 127 -8.26 -10.85 -12.30
CA VAL A 127 -8.14 -11.80 -13.40
C VAL A 127 -7.57 -13.10 -12.88
N PRO A 128 -8.31 -14.23 -12.94
CA PRO A 128 -7.80 -15.53 -12.49
C PRO A 128 -6.53 -15.95 -13.24
N GLY A 129 -5.59 -16.59 -12.52
CA GLY A 129 -4.31 -17.04 -13.08
C GLY A 129 -3.24 -15.96 -13.16
N THR A 130 -3.51 -14.75 -12.61
CA THR A 130 -2.50 -13.67 -12.52
C THR A 130 -2.00 -13.45 -11.10
N GLU A 131 -2.41 -14.31 -10.17
CA GLU A 131 -2.07 -14.22 -8.75
C GLU A 131 -0.56 -14.37 -8.53
N LYS A 132 -0.01 -13.45 -7.75
CA LYS A 132 1.39 -13.47 -7.32
C LYS A 132 1.48 -13.19 -5.83
N GLU A 133 2.24 -14.01 -5.13
CA GLU A 133 2.50 -13.82 -3.71
C GLU A 133 3.71 -12.92 -3.48
N TYR A 134 3.56 -12.01 -2.51
CA TYR A 134 4.62 -11.16 -2.00
C TYR A 134 4.77 -11.42 -0.50
N LYS A 135 5.94 -11.87 -0.09
CA LYS A 135 6.28 -12.02 1.34
C LYS A 135 6.54 -10.65 1.93
N CYS A 136 5.76 -10.24 2.90
CA CYS A 136 5.89 -8.94 3.56
C CYS A 136 5.41 -9.03 5.01
N ASP A 137 5.85 -8.09 5.84
CA ASP A 137 5.42 -7.98 7.25
C ASP A 137 4.53 -6.76 7.51
N THR A 138 4.35 -5.92 6.44
CA THR A 138 3.51 -4.71 6.48
C THR A 138 2.94 -4.37 5.12
#